data_266c6e64f77e260ea0d35937bbab10b1
#
_entry.id   266c6e64f77e260ea0d35937bbab10b1
#
_cell.length_a   1.000
_cell.length_b   1.000
_cell.length_c   1.000
_cell.angle_alpha   90.00
_cell.angle_beta   90.00
_cell.angle_gamma   90.00
#
_symmetry.space_group_name_H-M   'P 1'
#
loop_
_entity.id
_entity.type
_entity.pdbx_description
1 polymer ?
#
loop_
_entity_poly.entity_id
_entity_poly.type
_entity_poly.pdbx_seq_one_letter_code
_entity_poly.pdbx_strand_id
1 'polypeptide(L)'
;WHALAAWLSGYAGAGGGASGQRPPSVFLVGDPKQSIYRFRRADPKLYARVAARILETGGEHLSLVATHRFRGALAQFVDGAFAPLFGASYTNLAPCRAEHPNPLPTVVALPVPAPFSTLSGKPSNWAIELSFPDAVAAFVQWLVRESGYTVYEGGKPVRVAERHICLLFKRMSSFGEDTTRPYVAALDARGLLHAATGPRGFFARDEVRQLLAALRAIDDPLDEFLLFAALRGALFAFSDEALLVAHQAIPLATRARRALLGPSQGGP
;
A
#
# COMPACT_ATOMS: atom_id res chain seq x y z
N TRP A 1 -11.46 -3.80 21.90
CA TRP A 1 -12.18 -5.05 22.09
C TRP A 1 -12.27 -5.46 23.57
N HIS A 2 -11.17 -5.45 24.34
CA HIS A 2 -11.22 -5.79 25.77
C HIS A 2 -12.16 -4.88 26.57
N ALA A 3 -12.14 -3.56 26.29
CA ALA A 3 -13.06 -2.61 26.91
C ALA A 3 -14.52 -2.91 26.54
N LEU A 4 -14.78 -3.27 25.27
CA LEU A 4 -16.12 -3.63 24.81
C LEU A 4 -16.58 -4.95 25.43
N ALA A 5 -15.69 -5.96 25.53
CA ALA A 5 -16.03 -7.21 26.19
C ALA A 5 -16.31 -7.04 27.69
N ALA A 6 -15.53 -6.20 28.38
CA ALA A 6 -15.76 -5.85 29.78
C ALA A 6 -17.08 -5.09 29.96
N TRP A 7 -17.38 -4.16 29.07
CA TRP A 7 -18.63 -3.41 29.06
C TRP A 7 -19.82 -4.34 28.81
N LEU A 8 -19.79 -5.24 27.86
CA LEU A 8 -20.82 -6.24 27.59
C LEU A 8 -21.03 -7.18 28.79
N SER A 9 -19.97 -7.60 29.49
CA SER A 9 -20.06 -8.47 30.66
C SER A 9 -20.66 -7.74 31.88
N GLY A 10 -20.26 -6.49 32.12
CA GLY A 10 -20.81 -5.65 33.20
C GLY A 10 -22.27 -5.30 32.99
N TYR A 11 -22.65 -5.05 31.76
CA TYR A 11 -24.01 -4.72 31.38
C TYR A 11 -24.98 -5.91 31.54
N ALA A 12 -24.53 -7.13 31.15
CA ALA A 12 -25.37 -8.33 31.33
C ALA A 12 -25.49 -8.80 32.77
N GLY A 13 -24.61 -8.36 33.68
CA GLY A 13 -24.63 -8.64 35.10
C GLY A 13 -25.53 -7.68 35.91
N ALA A 14 -25.80 -6.50 35.38
CA ALA A 14 -26.74 -5.55 35.95
C ALA A 14 -28.16 -5.92 35.48
N GLY A 15 -28.75 -6.95 36.05
CA GLY A 15 -30.14 -7.30 35.81
C GLY A 15 -31.03 -6.06 35.93
N GLY A 16 -31.72 -5.73 34.85
CA GLY A 16 -32.59 -4.61 34.60
C GLY A 16 -32.48 -3.48 35.62
N GLY A 17 -31.60 -2.53 35.36
CA GLY A 17 -31.38 -1.43 36.28
C GLY A 17 -32.67 -0.70 36.59
N ALA A 18 -32.82 -0.26 37.84
CA ALA A 18 -33.96 0.45 38.43
C ALA A 18 -34.39 1.74 37.70
N SER A 19 -33.84 2.04 36.53
CA SER A 19 -34.09 3.28 35.77
C SER A 19 -35.00 3.11 34.54
N GLY A 20 -35.47 1.90 34.21
CA GLY A 20 -36.36 1.69 33.06
C GLY A 20 -35.73 2.04 31.69
N GLN A 21 -34.44 2.34 31.66
CA GLN A 21 -33.71 2.64 30.42
C GLN A 21 -33.45 1.37 29.62
N ARG A 22 -33.81 1.40 28.32
CA ARG A 22 -33.46 0.34 27.40
C ARG A 22 -31.92 0.23 27.31
N PRO A 23 -31.37 -1.01 27.30
CA PRO A 23 -29.96 -1.21 27.06
C PRO A 23 -29.57 -0.62 25.72
N PRO A 24 -28.35 -0.02 25.58
CA PRO A 24 -27.87 0.48 24.33
C PRO A 24 -27.73 -0.67 23.34
N SER A 25 -28.16 -0.45 22.10
CA SER A 25 -28.01 -1.39 21.01
C SER A 25 -26.55 -1.42 20.55
N VAL A 26 -25.98 -2.61 20.39
CA VAL A 26 -24.64 -2.82 19.85
C VAL A 26 -24.75 -3.51 18.52
N PHE A 27 -24.14 -2.93 17.50
CA PHE A 27 -24.03 -3.50 16.17
C PHE A 27 -22.55 -3.63 15.80
N LEU A 28 -22.08 -4.86 15.57
CA LEU A 28 -20.70 -5.15 15.24
C LEU A 28 -20.60 -5.71 13.83
N VAL A 29 -19.70 -5.16 13.04
CA VAL A 29 -19.36 -5.65 11.72
C VAL A 29 -17.88 -6.03 11.69
N GLY A 30 -17.55 -7.21 11.18
CA GLY A 30 -16.18 -7.65 11.07
C GLY A 30 -16.05 -8.94 10.27
N ASP A 31 -14.86 -9.22 9.81
CA ASP A 31 -14.49 -10.48 9.20
C ASP A 31 -13.22 -11.03 9.90
N PRO A 32 -13.34 -12.06 10.73
CA PRO A 32 -12.19 -12.63 11.44
C PRO A 32 -11.13 -13.21 10.50
N LYS A 33 -11.50 -13.61 9.26
CA LYS A 33 -10.57 -14.10 8.23
C LYS A 33 -9.65 -12.98 7.72
N GLN A 34 -10.06 -11.72 7.83
CA GLN A 34 -9.27 -10.54 7.46
C GLN A 34 -8.43 -9.98 8.62
N SER A 35 -8.23 -10.74 9.69
CA SER A 35 -7.42 -10.32 10.84
C SER A 35 -5.93 -10.39 10.52
N ILE A 36 -5.41 -9.35 9.84
CA ILE A 36 -4.01 -9.24 9.40
C ILE A 36 -3.11 -8.44 10.36
N TYR A 37 -3.67 -7.91 11.47
CA TYR A 37 -2.95 -7.05 12.41
C TYR A 37 -2.54 -7.76 13.70
N ARG A 38 -2.21 -9.05 13.65
CA ARG A 38 -1.75 -9.81 14.83
C ARG A 38 -0.55 -9.14 15.51
N PHE A 39 0.36 -8.57 14.75
CA PHE A 39 1.51 -7.80 15.26
C PHE A 39 1.12 -6.51 16.00
N ARG A 40 -0.14 -6.05 15.86
CA ARG A 40 -0.77 -4.97 16.62
C ARG A 40 -1.74 -5.50 17.68
N ARG A 41 -1.57 -6.75 18.13
CA ARG A 41 -2.40 -7.43 19.13
C ARG A 41 -3.86 -7.65 18.70
N ALA A 42 -4.14 -7.76 17.41
CA ALA A 42 -5.45 -8.22 16.96
C ALA A 42 -5.64 -9.69 17.36
N ASP A 43 -6.74 -9.98 18.05
CA ASP A 43 -7.07 -11.30 18.54
C ASP A 43 -8.43 -11.78 17.97
N PRO A 44 -8.41 -12.69 16.97
CA PRO A 44 -9.63 -13.27 16.41
C PRO A 44 -10.48 -14.07 17.46
N LYS A 45 -9.82 -14.62 18.50
CA LYS A 45 -10.54 -15.34 19.56
C LYS A 45 -11.42 -14.41 20.37
N LEU A 46 -10.96 -13.16 20.56
CA LEU A 46 -11.77 -12.15 21.24
C LEU A 46 -13.02 -11.79 20.44
N TYR A 47 -12.90 -11.71 19.09
CA TYR A 47 -14.06 -11.51 18.22
C TYR A 47 -15.10 -12.64 18.41
N ALA A 48 -14.66 -13.91 18.39
CA ALA A 48 -15.54 -15.07 18.59
C ALA A 48 -16.22 -15.03 19.97
N ARG A 49 -15.49 -14.66 21.03
CA ARG A 49 -16.06 -14.51 22.38
C ARG A 49 -17.12 -13.42 22.47
N VAL A 50 -16.87 -12.28 21.82
CA VAL A 50 -17.85 -11.18 21.79
C VAL A 50 -19.09 -11.58 21.00
N ALA A 51 -18.93 -12.26 19.85
CA ALA A 51 -20.04 -12.78 19.06
C ALA A 51 -20.89 -13.78 19.88
N ALA A 52 -20.25 -14.73 20.57
CA ALA A 52 -20.95 -15.67 21.44
C ALA A 52 -21.73 -14.95 22.54
N ARG A 53 -21.13 -13.94 23.18
CA ARG A 53 -21.80 -13.16 24.23
C ARG A 53 -23.00 -12.38 23.72
N ILE A 54 -22.95 -11.84 22.51
CA ILE A 54 -24.09 -11.18 21.87
C ILE A 54 -25.26 -12.16 21.71
N LEU A 55 -24.97 -13.38 21.23
CA LEU A 55 -25.99 -14.45 21.10
C LEU A 55 -26.59 -14.85 22.45
N GLU A 56 -25.77 -15.03 23.49
CA GLU A 56 -26.23 -15.36 24.86
C GLU A 56 -27.16 -14.28 25.46
N THR A 57 -26.97 -13.04 25.03
CA THR A 57 -27.78 -11.89 25.52
C THR A 57 -29.00 -11.60 24.63
N GLY A 58 -29.36 -12.50 23.71
CA GLY A 58 -30.55 -12.38 22.88
C GLY A 58 -30.30 -11.58 21.58
N GLY A 59 -29.03 -11.36 21.22
CA GLY A 59 -28.69 -10.76 19.94
C GLY A 59 -28.66 -11.78 18.79
N GLU A 60 -28.45 -11.30 17.58
CA GLU A 60 -28.42 -12.13 16.37
C GLU A 60 -27.05 -12.07 15.68
N HIS A 61 -26.68 -13.15 15.00
CA HIS A 61 -25.52 -13.21 14.14
C HIS A 61 -25.97 -13.34 12.69
N LEU A 62 -25.63 -12.33 11.89
CA LEU A 62 -25.94 -12.29 10.47
C LEU A 62 -24.64 -12.51 9.65
N SER A 63 -24.70 -13.42 8.70
CA SER A 63 -23.59 -13.65 7.77
C SER A 63 -23.86 -13.00 6.42
N LEU A 64 -22.95 -12.11 6.00
CA LEU A 64 -22.98 -11.50 4.69
C LEU A 64 -22.21 -12.37 3.69
N VAL A 65 -22.92 -13.17 2.92
CA VAL A 65 -22.34 -14.09 1.91
C VAL A 65 -22.40 -13.52 0.50
N ALA A 66 -23.36 -12.61 0.24
CA ALA A 66 -23.54 -11.98 -1.05
C ALA A 66 -22.34 -11.08 -1.41
N THR A 67 -21.75 -11.30 -2.57
CA THR A 67 -20.66 -10.47 -3.08
C THR A 67 -21.02 -9.79 -4.38
N HIS A 68 -20.87 -8.46 -4.41
CA HIS A 68 -21.00 -7.63 -5.61
C HIS A 68 -19.63 -7.28 -6.20
N ARG A 69 -18.53 -7.74 -5.58
CA ARG A 69 -17.16 -7.37 -5.96
C ARG A 69 -16.69 -8.16 -7.18
N PHE A 70 -17.02 -9.43 -7.27
CA PHE A 70 -16.56 -10.33 -8.32
C PHE A 70 -17.64 -11.31 -8.78
N ARG A 71 -17.36 -12.05 -9.84
CA ARG A 71 -18.26 -12.99 -10.51
C ARG A 71 -18.02 -14.43 -10.08
N GLY A 72 -18.86 -15.36 -10.55
CA GLY A 72 -18.87 -16.76 -10.16
C GLY A 72 -17.53 -17.47 -10.36
N ALA A 73 -16.88 -17.29 -11.50
CA ALA A 73 -15.60 -17.94 -11.78
C ALA A 73 -14.50 -17.56 -10.76
N LEU A 74 -14.45 -16.29 -10.34
CA LEU A 74 -13.50 -15.87 -9.30
C LEU A 74 -13.94 -16.32 -7.91
N ALA A 75 -15.25 -16.35 -7.62
CA ALA A 75 -15.77 -16.92 -6.38
C ALA A 75 -15.36 -18.39 -6.24
N GLN A 76 -15.56 -19.19 -7.27
CA GLN A 76 -15.19 -20.60 -7.29
C GLN A 76 -13.70 -20.83 -7.04
N PHE A 77 -12.84 -20.00 -7.67
CA PHE A 77 -11.39 -20.05 -7.44
C PHE A 77 -11.04 -19.73 -5.99
N VAL A 78 -11.63 -18.68 -5.43
CA VAL A 78 -11.39 -18.26 -4.04
C VAL A 78 -11.90 -19.31 -3.07
N ASP A 79 -13.13 -19.81 -3.27
CA ASP A 79 -13.71 -20.85 -2.42
C ASP A 79 -12.87 -22.14 -2.48
N GLY A 80 -12.46 -22.56 -3.68
CA GLY A 80 -11.60 -23.73 -3.86
C GLY A 80 -10.24 -23.61 -3.18
N ALA A 81 -9.65 -22.42 -3.19
CA ALA A 81 -8.36 -22.16 -2.55
C ALA A 81 -8.45 -22.07 -1.02
N PHE A 82 -9.51 -21.46 -0.49
CA PHE A 82 -9.58 -21.10 0.93
C PHE A 82 -10.46 -22.01 1.77
N ALA A 83 -11.48 -22.69 1.22
CA ALA A 83 -12.30 -23.61 1.98
C ALA A 83 -11.48 -24.73 2.67
N PRO A 84 -10.49 -25.36 2.01
CA PRO A 84 -9.63 -26.36 2.67
C PRO A 84 -8.79 -25.78 3.81
N LEU A 85 -8.41 -24.50 3.74
CA LEU A 85 -7.57 -23.84 4.74
C LEU A 85 -8.35 -23.42 6.00
N PHE A 86 -9.60 -23.01 5.84
CA PHE A 86 -10.44 -22.53 6.94
C PHE A 86 -11.42 -23.58 7.47
N GLY A 87 -11.61 -24.68 6.73
CA GLY A 87 -12.49 -25.79 7.14
C GLY A 87 -13.91 -25.33 7.47
N ALA A 88 -14.47 -25.83 8.56
CA ALA A 88 -15.84 -25.56 8.98
C ALA A 88 -16.15 -24.06 9.26
N SER A 89 -15.13 -23.23 9.44
CA SER A 89 -15.30 -21.79 9.64
C SER A 89 -15.40 -21.01 8.32
N TYR A 90 -15.21 -21.67 7.18
CA TYR A 90 -15.33 -21.04 5.87
C TYR A 90 -16.80 -20.93 5.46
N THR A 91 -17.15 -19.76 4.92
CA THR A 91 -18.45 -19.51 4.32
C THR A 91 -18.24 -19.19 2.84
N ASN A 92 -18.85 -19.97 1.96
CA ASN A 92 -18.76 -19.75 0.53
C ASN A 92 -19.40 -18.42 0.14
N LEU A 93 -18.85 -17.81 -0.89
CA LEU A 93 -19.31 -16.55 -1.40
C LEU A 93 -20.43 -16.73 -2.44
N ALA A 94 -21.49 -15.96 -2.33
CA ALA A 94 -22.59 -15.93 -3.30
C ALA A 94 -22.44 -14.73 -4.23
N PRO A 95 -21.90 -14.90 -5.45
CA PRO A 95 -21.72 -13.80 -6.40
C PRO A 95 -23.06 -13.31 -6.92
N CYS A 96 -23.30 -12.00 -6.82
CA CYS A 96 -24.51 -11.33 -7.32
C CYS A 96 -24.32 -10.72 -8.70
N ARG A 97 -23.09 -10.70 -9.23
CA ARG A 97 -22.82 -10.16 -10.56
C ARG A 97 -23.02 -11.24 -11.63
N ALA A 98 -23.72 -10.87 -12.71
CA ALA A 98 -23.85 -11.73 -13.89
C ALA A 98 -22.45 -12.03 -14.49
N GLU A 99 -22.31 -13.21 -15.09
CA GLU A 99 -21.10 -13.57 -15.82
C GLU A 99 -20.85 -12.64 -17.00
N HIS A 100 -19.58 -12.50 -17.39
CA HIS A 100 -19.23 -11.69 -18.54
C HIS A 100 -19.66 -12.41 -19.83
N PRO A 101 -20.26 -11.72 -20.80
CA PRO A 101 -20.70 -12.35 -22.06
C PRO A 101 -19.53 -12.89 -22.89
N ASN A 102 -18.31 -12.41 -22.67
CA ASN A 102 -17.11 -12.93 -23.32
C ASN A 102 -16.26 -13.70 -22.29
N PRO A 103 -16.07 -15.01 -22.44
CA PRO A 103 -15.43 -15.88 -21.45
C PRO A 103 -13.91 -15.82 -21.51
N LEU A 104 -13.32 -14.64 -21.31
CA LEU A 104 -11.88 -14.55 -21.09
C LEU A 104 -11.51 -15.13 -19.73
N PRO A 105 -10.32 -15.75 -19.57
CA PRO A 105 -9.89 -16.34 -18.31
C PRO A 105 -9.96 -15.33 -17.16
N THR A 106 -10.65 -15.69 -16.08
CA THR A 106 -10.79 -14.83 -14.90
C THR A 106 -9.55 -14.91 -14.00
N VAL A 107 -8.87 -16.05 -14.02
CA VAL A 107 -7.64 -16.30 -13.26
C VAL A 107 -6.55 -16.72 -14.24
N VAL A 108 -5.44 -16.03 -14.21
CA VAL A 108 -4.29 -16.29 -15.09
C VAL A 108 -3.07 -16.52 -14.24
N ALA A 109 -2.38 -17.62 -14.43
CA ALA A 109 -1.08 -17.86 -13.82
C ALA A 109 0.01 -17.32 -14.76
N LEU A 110 0.83 -16.41 -14.26
CA LEU A 110 1.98 -15.89 -14.98
C LEU A 110 3.21 -16.70 -14.59
N PRO A 111 3.79 -17.48 -15.50
CA PRO A 111 4.96 -18.27 -15.19
C PRO A 111 6.20 -17.37 -15.01
N VAL A 112 7.14 -17.82 -14.18
CA VAL A 112 8.44 -17.17 -14.07
C VAL A 112 9.21 -17.38 -15.37
N PRO A 113 9.73 -16.32 -16.02
CA PRO A 113 10.44 -16.47 -17.29
C PRO A 113 11.75 -17.26 -17.14
N ALA A 114 12.09 -17.99 -18.19
CA ALA A 114 13.44 -18.58 -18.33
C ALA A 114 14.43 -17.52 -18.88
N PRO A 115 15.72 -17.62 -18.58
CA PRO A 115 16.36 -18.60 -17.73
C PRO A 115 16.35 -18.18 -16.25
N PHE A 116 15.77 -19.03 -15.42
CA PHE A 116 15.86 -18.90 -13.96
C PHE A 116 16.77 -19.97 -13.36
N SER A 117 17.64 -20.49 -14.17
CA SER A 117 18.49 -21.64 -13.88
C SER A 117 19.46 -21.33 -12.76
N THR A 118 19.33 -22.09 -11.72
CA THR A 118 20.43 -22.46 -10.85
C THR A 118 20.90 -23.85 -11.25
N LEU A 119 22.06 -24.28 -10.76
CA LEU A 119 22.61 -25.63 -10.92
C LEU A 119 21.60 -26.75 -10.58
N SER A 120 20.53 -26.45 -9.86
CA SER A 120 19.47 -27.40 -9.45
C SER A 120 18.23 -27.39 -10.37
N GLY A 121 18.19 -26.56 -11.41
CA GLY A 121 17.01 -26.41 -12.28
C GLY A 121 15.78 -25.79 -11.60
N LYS A 122 15.89 -25.35 -10.34
CA LYS A 122 14.82 -24.67 -9.61
C LYS A 122 14.98 -23.15 -9.71
N PRO A 123 13.88 -22.38 -9.82
CA PRO A 123 13.98 -20.94 -9.79
C PRO A 123 14.53 -20.48 -8.43
N SER A 124 15.56 -19.64 -8.47
CA SER A 124 16.07 -18.98 -7.27
C SER A 124 15.33 -17.65 -7.04
N ASN A 125 15.27 -17.18 -5.80
CA ASN A 125 14.69 -15.89 -5.51
C ASN A 125 15.36 -14.75 -6.29
N TRP A 126 16.68 -14.80 -6.44
CA TRP A 126 17.44 -13.85 -7.24
C TRP A 126 17.01 -13.84 -8.72
N ALA A 127 16.85 -15.01 -9.33
CA ALA A 127 16.43 -15.11 -10.74
C ALA A 127 14.98 -14.62 -10.92
N ILE A 128 14.10 -14.87 -9.94
CA ILE A 128 12.74 -14.36 -9.93
C ILE A 128 12.74 -12.83 -9.82
N GLU A 129 13.50 -12.27 -8.89
CA GLU A 129 13.62 -10.82 -8.70
C GLU A 129 14.18 -10.11 -9.93
N LEU A 130 15.04 -10.76 -10.69
CA LEU A 130 15.65 -10.22 -11.90
C LEU A 130 14.69 -10.25 -13.11
N SER A 131 13.95 -11.33 -13.30
CA SER A 131 13.18 -11.57 -14.54
C SER A 131 11.68 -11.29 -14.41
N PHE A 132 11.11 -11.47 -13.22
CA PHE A 132 9.66 -11.40 -13.02
C PHE A 132 9.09 -9.98 -13.17
N PRO A 133 9.77 -8.90 -12.75
CA PRO A 133 9.29 -7.54 -12.95
C PRO A 133 9.02 -7.21 -14.42
N ASP A 134 9.93 -7.63 -15.32
CA ASP A 134 9.78 -7.42 -16.75
C ASP A 134 8.60 -8.21 -17.33
N ALA A 135 8.44 -9.46 -16.93
CA ALA A 135 7.33 -10.31 -17.34
C ALA A 135 5.98 -9.76 -16.87
N VAL A 136 5.91 -9.24 -15.63
CA VAL A 136 4.70 -8.60 -15.09
C VAL A 136 4.37 -7.34 -15.89
N ALA A 137 5.35 -6.49 -16.17
CA ALA A 137 5.13 -5.27 -16.94
C ALA A 137 4.73 -5.58 -18.40
N ALA A 138 5.29 -6.62 -19.01
CA ALA A 138 4.88 -7.11 -20.34
C ALA A 138 3.42 -7.61 -20.31
N PHE A 139 3.04 -8.36 -19.29
CA PHE A 139 1.66 -8.82 -19.12
C PHE A 139 0.69 -7.66 -18.93
N VAL A 140 1.03 -6.66 -18.13
CA VAL A 140 0.22 -5.44 -17.96
C VAL A 140 0.07 -4.71 -19.29
N GLN A 141 1.16 -4.57 -20.05
CA GLN A 141 1.12 -3.94 -21.37
C GLN A 141 0.17 -4.68 -22.32
N TRP A 142 0.30 -6.01 -22.42
CA TRP A 142 -0.62 -6.84 -23.22
C TRP A 142 -2.07 -6.69 -22.73
N LEU A 143 -2.29 -6.70 -21.41
CA LEU A 143 -3.62 -6.59 -20.82
C LEU A 143 -4.32 -5.29 -21.22
N VAL A 144 -3.59 -4.17 -21.22
CA VAL A 144 -4.11 -2.84 -21.57
C VAL A 144 -4.29 -2.67 -23.08
N ARG A 145 -3.31 -3.14 -23.88
CA ARG A 145 -3.25 -2.81 -25.31
C ARG A 145 -3.93 -3.83 -26.21
N GLU A 146 -3.87 -5.14 -25.86
CA GLU A 146 -4.17 -6.22 -26.80
C GLU A 146 -5.22 -7.21 -26.30
N SER A 147 -5.39 -7.37 -24.99
CA SER A 147 -6.14 -8.48 -24.39
C SER A 147 -7.63 -8.51 -24.71
N GLY A 148 -8.23 -7.37 -25.00
CA GLY A 148 -9.67 -7.24 -25.17
C GLY A 148 -10.49 -7.31 -23.87
N TYR A 149 -9.84 -7.39 -22.71
CA TYR A 149 -10.57 -7.34 -21.43
C TYR A 149 -11.31 -6.02 -21.24
N THR A 150 -12.48 -6.11 -20.63
CA THR A 150 -13.29 -4.95 -20.29
C THR A 150 -13.64 -4.95 -18.80
N VAL A 151 -13.80 -3.75 -18.27
CA VAL A 151 -14.30 -3.47 -16.92
C VAL A 151 -15.55 -2.59 -17.02
N TYR A 152 -16.33 -2.51 -15.96
CA TYR A 152 -17.50 -1.65 -15.93
C TYR A 152 -17.19 -0.36 -15.15
N GLU A 153 -17.29 0.78 -15.83
CA GLU A 153 -17.26 2.10 -15.23
C GLU A 153 -18.62 2.78 -15.43
N GLY A 154 -19.24 3.23 -14.35
CA GLY A 154 -20.57 3.87 -14.43
C GLY A 154 -21.65 3.00 -15.10
N GLY A 155 -21.55 1.68 -14.98
CA GLY A 155 -22.48 0.73 -15.61
C GLY A 155 -22.23 0.43 -17.09
N LYS A 156 -21.19 1.02 -17.70
CA LYS A 156 -20.80 0.80 -19.10
C LYS A 156 -19.51 -0.03 -19.20
N PRO A 157 -19.41 -0.98 -20.15
CA PRO A 157 -18.18 -1.70 -20.40
C PRO A 157 -17.15 -0.75 -21.05
N VAL A 158 -15.96 -0.65 -20.46
CA VAL A 158 -14.80 0.07 -21.00
C VAL A 158 -13.61 -0.87 -21.11
N ARG A 159 -12.70 -0.61 -22.02
CA ARG A 159 -11.46 -1.40 -22.11
C ARG A 159 -10.63 -1.22 -20.82
N VAL A 160 -9.94 -2.29 -20.43
CA VAL A 160 -9.00 -2.23 -19.34
C VAL A 160 -7.92 -1.16 -19.63
N ALA A 161 -7.63 -0.34 -18.63
CA ALA A 161 -6.57 0.66 -18.63
C ALA A 161 -5.75 0.49 -17.35
N GLU A 162 -4.59 1.16 -17.28
CA GLU A 162 -3.64 1.04 -16.15
C GLU A 162 -4.33 1.33 -14.80
N ARG A 163 -5.22 2.32 -14.74
CA ARG A 163 -5.98 2.68 -13.54
C ARG A 163 -6.87 1.56 -12.97
N HIS A 164 -7.14 0.52 -13.76
CA HIS A 164 -7.94 -0.63 -13.33
C HIS A 164 -7.09 -1.78 -12.79
N ILE A 165 -5.77 -1.65 -12.83
CA ILE A 165 -4.83 -2.72 -12.47
C ILE A 165 -4.16 -2.36 -11.16
N CYS A 166 -4.10 -3.33 -10.24
CA CYS A 166 -3.40 -3.19 -8.98
C CYS A 166 -2.38 -4.32 -8.84
N LEU A 167 -1.11 -3.96 -8.66
CA LEU A 167 -0.05 -4.90 -8.31
C LEU A 167 0.04 -4.97 -6.77
N LEU A 168 -0.18 -6.16 -6.22
CA LEU A 168 -0.14 -6.38 -4.77
C LEU A 168 1.15 -7.09 -4.38
N PHE A 169 1.87 -6.50 -3.44
CA PHE A 169 3.10 -7.05 -2.90
C PHE A 169 2.90 -7.53 -1.46
N LYS A 170 3.48 -8.67 -1.13
CA LYS A 170 3.49 -9.16 0.25
C LYS A 170 4.24 -8.20 1.18
N ARG A 171 5.29 -7.55 0.67
CA ARG A 171 6.11 -6.55 1.37
C ARG A 171 6.54 -5.48 0.38
N MET A 172 6.49 -4.22 0.78
CA MET A 172 6.98 -3.10 -0.02
C MET A 172 8.49 -2.87 0.17
N SER A 173 9.07 -3.40 1.24
CA SER A 173 10.51 -3.33 1.50
C SER A 173 11.02 -4.65 2.09
N SER A 174 12.25 -5.01 1.74
CA SER A 174 12.96 -6.18 2.26
C SER A 174 14.41 -5.78 2.53
N PHE A 175 14.92 -6.01 3.75
CA PHE A 175 16.28 -5.65 4.17
C PHE A 175 16.66 -4.17 3.91
N GLY A 176 15.68 -3.25 3.98
CA GLY A 176 15.90 -1.82 3.71
C GLY A 176 15.75 -1.42 2.24
N GLU A 177 15.69 -2.37 1.33
CA GLU A 177 15.51 -2.17 -0.10
C GLU A 177 14.02 -2.09 -0.47
N ASP A 178 13.68 -1.24 -1.42
CA ASP A 178 12.33 -1.13 -1.98
C ASP A 178 12.10 -2.25 -3.02
N THR A 179 11.28 -3.24 -2.66
CA THR A 179 10.97 -4.39 -3.52
C THR A 179 10.11 -4.01 -4.73
N THR A 180 9.51 -2.84 -4.76
CA THR A 180 8.69 -2.38 -5.88
C THR A 180 9.49 -1.70 -6.98
N ARG A 181 10.70 -1.23 -6.68
CA ARG A 181 11.56 -0.47 -7.60
C ARG A 181 11.81 -1.16 -8.95
N PRO A 182 12.13 -2.47 -9.01
CA PRO A 182 12.30 -3.16 -10.29
C PRO A 182 11.03 -3.19 -11.13
N TYR A 183 9.87 -3.30 -10.49
CA TYR A 183 8.57 -3.29 -11.18
C TYR A 183 8.23 -1.90 -11.72
N VAL A 184 8.48 -0.86 -10.94
CA VAL A 184 8.34 0.54 -11.36
C VAL A 184 9.20 0.79 -12.59
N ALA A 185 10.49 0.44 -12.55
CA ALA A 185 11.40 0.59 -13.68
C ALA A 185 10.95 -0.18 -14.95
N ALA A 186 10.42 -1.40 -14.77
CA ALA A 186 9.89 -2.19 -15.87
C ALA A 186 8.59 -1.62 -16.48
N LEU A 187 7.73 -1.00 -15.68
CA LEU A 187 6.54 -0.29 -16.14
C LEU A 187 6.91 0.99 -16.89
N ASP A 188 7.86 1.78 -16.34
CA ASP A 188 8.38 2.99 -16.99
C ASP A 188 9.00 2.70 -18.35
N ALA A 189 9.82 1.64 -18.43
CA ALA A 189 10.45 1.21 -19.68
C ALA A 189 9.43 0.87 -20.79
N ARG A 190 8.18 0.55 -20.42
CA ARG A 190 7.08 0.29 -21.36
C ARG A 190 6.12 1.46 -21.54
N GLY A 191 6.40 2.59 -20.91
CA GLY A 191 5.52 3.77 -20.94
C GLY A 191 4.15 3.53 -20.33
N LEU A 192 4.07 2.67 -19.28
CA LEU A 192 2.83 2.40 -18.55
C LEU A 192 2.70 3.34 -17.37
N LEU A 193 1.59 4.05 -17.32
CA LEU A 193 1.29 4.96 -16.21
C LEU A 193 1.05 4.16 -14.93
N HIS A 194 1.69 4.57 -13.84
CA HIS A 194 1.54 3.91 -12.55
C HIS A 194 1.64 4.88 -11.39
N ALA A 195 1.12 4.47 -10.23
CA ALA A 195 1.29 5.16 -8.97
C ALA A 195 1.66 4.16 -7.88
N ALA A 196 2.75 4.41 -7.19
CA ALA A 196 3.12 3.62 -6.02
C ALA A 196 2.46 4.20 -4.77
N THR A 197 1.62 3.41 -4.12
CA THR A 197 0.98 3.79 -2.85
C THR A 197 1.70 3.11 -1.70
N GLY A 198 2.34 3.90 -0.83
CA GLY A 198 2.97 3.40 0.39
C GLY A 198 3.63 4.54 1.16
N PRO A 199 3.47 4.59 2.50
CA PRO A 199 3.98 5.71 3.31
C PRO A 199 5.49 5.69 3.50
N ARG A 200 6.21 4.66 3.06
CA ARG A 200 7.64 4.50 3.30
C ARG A 200 8.41 4.69 2.01
N GLY A 201 9.00 5.86 1.86
CA GLY A 201 9.91 6.12 0.77
C GLY A 201 9.77 7.48 0.10
N PHE A 202 8.63 8.16 0.22
CA PHE A 202 8.49 9.49 -0.40
C PHE A 202 9.58 10.45 0.09
N PHE A 203 9.73 10.60 1.42
CA PHE A 203 10.76 11.46 2.01
C PHE A 203 12.18 10.88 1.93
N ALA A 204 12.35 9.60 1.59
CA ALA A 204 13.64 8.97 1.38
C ALA A 204 14.12 9.03 -0.08
N ARG A 205 13.28 9.47 -1.00
CA ARG A 205 13.66 9.70 -2.40
C ARG A 205 14.66 10.81 -2.50
N ASP A 206 15.66 10.65 -3.34
CA ASP A 206 16.75 11.62 -3.47
C ASP A 206 16.25 12.99 -3.92
N GLU A 207 15.27 13.05 -4.82
CA GLU A 207 14.65 14.29 -5.27
C GLU A 207 13.97 15.05 -4.14
N VAL A 208 13.26 14.33 -3.26
CA VAL A 208 12.56 14.90 -2.09
C VAL A 208 13.57 15.34 -1.04
N ARG A 209 14.62 14.55 -0.81
CA ARG A 209 15.71 14.92 0.13
C ARG A 209 16.45 16.17 -0.33
N GLN A 210 16.73 16.29 -1.62
CA GLN A 210 17.39 17.47 -2.20
C GLN A 210 16.49 18.70 -2.12
N LEU A 211 15.20 18.57 -2.42
CA LEU A 211 14.24 19.65 -2.22
C LEU A 211 14.16 20.08 -0.76
N LEU A 212 14.09 19.12 0.17
CA LEU A 212 14.09 19.41 1.60
C LEU A 212 15.40 20.07 2.06
N ALA A 213 16.55 19.67 1.50
CA ALA A 213 17.82 20.33 1.79
C ALA A 213 17.81 21.80 1.35
N ALA A 214 17.29 22.08 0.15
CA ALA A 214 17.12 23.44 -0.34
C ALA A 214 16.18 24.28 0.53
N LEU A 215 15.02 23.73 0.90
CA LEU A 215 14.06 24.42 1.77
C LEU A 215 14.64 24.69 3.17
N ARG A 216 15.38 23.73 3.75
CA ARG A 216 16.04 23.91 5.03
C ARG A 216 17.15 24.96 4.97
N ALA A 217 17.91 25.00 3.87
CA ALA A 217 18.93 26.03 3.67
C ALA A 217 18.34 27.45 3.51
N ILE A 218 17.09 27.54 3.01
CA ILE A 218 16.35 28.82 2.97
C ILE A 218 15.86 29.20 4.36
N ASP A 219 15.38 28.23 5.14
CA ASP A 219 14.88 28.43 6.51
C ASP A 219 16.00 28.78 7.48
N ASP A 220 17.16 28.12 7.38
CA ASP A 220 18.37 28.44 8.15
C ASP A 220 19.58 28.66 7.22
N PRO A 221 19.74 29.88 6.69
CA PRO A 221 20.83 30.23 5.79
C PRO A 221 22.20 30.36 6.47
N LEU A 222 22.27 30.23 7.78
CA LEU A 222 23.51 30.28 8.54
C LEU A 222 24.10 28.88 8.75
N ASP A 223 23.32 27.82 8.54
CA ASP A 223 23.81 26.44 8.58
C ASP A 223 24.54 26.11 7.26
N GLU A 224 25.89 26.10 7.35
CA GLU A 224 26.76 25.84 6.20
C GLU A 224 26.58 24.43 5.61
N PHE A 225 26.23 23.43 6.43
CA PHE A 225 25.99 22.05 5.97
C PHE A 225 24.71 21.96 5.13
N LEU A 226 23.65 22.61 5.57
CA LEU A 226 22.39 22.66 4.81
C LEU A 226 22.59 23.42 3.50
N LEU A 227 23.29 24.54 3.54
CA LEU A 227 23.61 25.34 2.36
C LEU A 227 24.47 24.55 1.37
N PHE A 228 25.52 23.88 1.86
CA PHE A 228 26.37 23.02 1.04
C PHE A 228 25.57 21.88 0.39
N ALA A 229 24.75 21.17 1.18
CA ALA A 229 23.89 20.09 0.69
C ALA A 229 22.91 20.55 -0.40
N ALA A 230 22.32 21.74 -0.21
CA ALA A 230 21.42 22.33 -1.20
C ALA A 230 22.15 22.69 -2.49
N LEU A 231 23.28 23.39 -2.41
CA LEU A 231 24.03 23.85 -3.59
C LEU A 231 24.64 22.71 -4.41
N ARG A 232 25.05 21.64 -3.74
CA ARG A 232 25.54 20.41 -4.37
C ARG A 232 24.42 19.60 -5.01
N GLY A 233 23.18 19.73 -4.51
CA GLY A 233 22.02 18.99 -4.97
C GLY A 233 21.65 19.30 -6.42
N ALA A 234 20.81 18.45 -7.05
CA ALA A 234 20.45 18.54 -8.46
C ALA A 234 19.75 19.85 -8.86
N LEU A 235 19.21 20.60 -7.91
CA LEU A 235 18.58 21.92 -8.19
C LEU A 235 19.61 22.96 -8.61
N PHE A 236 20.82 22.92 -8.05
CA PHE A 236 21.88 23.90 -8.31
C PHE A 236 23.09 23.30 -8.99
N ALA A 237 23.37 22.02 -8.73
CA ALA A 237 24.41 21.19 -9.37
C ALA A 237 25.82 21.82 -9.35
N PHE A 238 26.20 22.52 -8.27
CA PHE A 238 27.57 23.00 -8.12
C PHE A 238 28.54 21.84 -7.88
N SER A 239 29.72 21.89 -8.51
CA SER A 239 30.77 20.91 -8.24
C SER A 239 31.41 21.12 -6.87
N ASP A 240 32.00 20.06 -6.33
CA ASP A 240 32.70 20.10 -5.02
C ASP A 240 33.87 21.10 -5.07
N GLU A 241 34.57 21.21 -6.22
CA GLU A 241 35.65 22.19 -6.42
C GLU A 241 35.14 23.63 -6.40
N ALA A 242 34.00 23.88 -7.08
CA ALA A 242 33.40 25.23 -7.09
C ALA A 242 32.94 25.64 -5.69
N LEU A 243 32.37 24.72 -4.92
CA LEU A 243 31.96 24.96 -3.54
C LEU A 243 33.14 25.17 -2.61
N LEU A 244 34.24 24.45 -2.79
CA LEU A 244 35.48 24.63 -2.02
C LEU A 244 36.10 26.00 -2.28
N VAL A 245 36.24 26.41 -3.53
CA VAL A 245 36.75 27.74 -3.91
C VAL A 245 35.86 28.84 -3.32
N ALA A 246 34.55 28.68 -3.41
CA ALA A 246 33.60 29.63 -2.84
C ALA A 246 33.69 29.72 -1.31
N HIS A 247 33.89 28.61 -0.64
CA HIS A 247 34.06 28.55 0.83
C HIS A 247 35.37 29.22 1.30
N GLN A 248 36.48 28.98 0.57
CA GLN A 248 37.78 29.62 0.86
C GLN A 248 37.73 31.15 0.63
N ALA A 249 36.98 31.62 -0.35
CA ALA A 249 36.88 33.06 -0.64
C ALA A 249 36.01 33.81 0.37
N ILE A 250 34.84 33.26 0.72
CA ILE A 250 33.95 33.84 1.73
C ILE A 250 33.09 32.68 2.29
N PRO A 251 32.97 32.53 3.64
CA PRO A 251 32.10 31.53 4.23
C PRO A 251 30.70 31.57 3.62
N LEU A 252 30.17 30.40 3.21
CA LEU A 252 28.90 30.30 2.48
C LEU A 252 27.73 30.94 3.25
N ALA A 253 27.67 30.76 4.57
CA ALA A 253 26.67 31.39 5.42
C ALA A 253 26.70 32.92 5.36
N THR A 254 27.88 33.52 5.26
CA THR A 254 28.02 35.01 5.13
C THR A 254 27.52 35.48 3.78
N ARG A 255 27.71 34.69 2.72
CA ARG A 255 27.16 34.98 1.36
C ARG A 255 25.66 34.89 1.32
N ALA A 256 25.10 33.82 1.89
CA ALA A 256 23.66 33.63 1.98
C ALA A 256 22.98 34.76 2.76
N ARG A 257 23.59 35.19 3.86
CA ARG A 257 23.09 36.32 4.63
C ARG A 257 23.09 37.64 3.82
N ARG A 258 24.13 37.91 3.04
CA ARG A 258 24.19 39.08 2.18
C ARG A 258 23.15 39.07 1.06
N ALA A 259 22.91 37.87 0.47
CA ALA A 259 21.92 37.72 -0.58
C ALA A 259 20.48 37.90 -0.07
N LEU A 260 20.18 37.43 1.13
CA LEU A 260 18.84 37.47 1.72
C LEU A 260 18.50 38.82 2.39
N LEU A 261 19.49 39.46 3.01
CA LEU A 261 19.27 40.69 3.78
C LEU A 261 19.58 41.96 3.01
N GLY A 262 20.08 41.86 1.78
CA GLY A 262 20.59 42.99 1.01
C GLY A 262 21.91 43.52 1.57
N PRO A 263 22.57 44.48 0.88
CA PRO A 263 23.73 45.15 1.43
C PRO A 263 23.29 45.86 2.71
N SER A 264 23.92 45.50 3.85
CA SER A 264 23.72 46.22 5.10
C SER A 264 23.97 47.68 4.81
N GLN A 265 22.93 48.54 4.90
CA GLN A 265 23.09 49.97 4.87
C GLN A 265 24.02 50.32 6.03
N GLY A 266 25.30 50.53 5.71
CA GLY A 266 26.25 51.05 6.67
C GLY A 266 25.69 52.38 7.12
N GLY A 267 25.24 52.46 8.38
CA GLY A 267 25.01 53.71 9.03
C GLY A 267 26.37 54.41 9.28
N PRO A 268 26.39 55.72 9.41
CA PRO A 268 27.57 56.54 9.49
C PRO A 268 28.46 56.23 10.71
#